data_3e1ff13d67281660ca0fd2f1394aa063
#
_entry.id   3e1ff13d67281660ca0fd2f1394aa063
#
_cell.length_a   1.000
_cell.length_b   1.000
_cell.length_c   1.000
_cell.angle_alpha   90.00
_cell.angle_beta   90.00
_cell.angle_gamma   90.00
#
_symmetry.space_group_name_H-M   'P 1'
#
loop_
_entity.id
_entity.type
_entity.pdbx_description
1 polymer ?
#
loop_
_entity_poly.entity_id
_entity_poly.type
_entity_poly.pdbx_seq_one_letter_code
_entity_poly.pdbx_strand_id
1 'polypeptide(L)'
;MPANAAPTINEPTTEGTVVGDDKTAMEAAVEANASSRTETAEAPRQGIPLAENAPDSYVVKRGDTLWGIAKVFLRDPWFWPEIWQVNPQVQNPHLIYPGDTLRLVYINGQPQIVLQRGDAVRVAPRVRSEPLEAAITTIPYATVAAFMSKPSVLDRDQIKTAPYVLATRDLHVVMSEGDTVYARGFSIPAELGSHYNVVRVGDALIDPDDKRVLGYDGIFTGSGHVTRQGDPTTLIMTESARESRAGDKLIPGGVDVPLDFIPSAPRVKTNGRIISVSNGVSIIGQYEVVVVNRGARDGLAPGNVLGVFDTGPVVADNDKKGFFNLQTLGAKKVQLPSERTGTFMVFKTFDNISYGLIMEATNVIRVGDKIENP
;
A
#
# COMPACT_ATOMS: atom_id res chain seq x y z
N MET A 1 -22.70 6.30 68.68
CA MET A 1 -22.82 4.88 68.91
C MET A 1 -24.16 4.43 68.39
N PRO A 2 -24.32 3.43 67.49
CA PRO A 2 -23.76 2.09 67.48
C PRO A 2 -23.06 1.76 66.14
N ALA A 3 -22.09 1.03 66.17
CA ALA A 3 -21.76 -0.39 66.04
C ALA A 3 -21.88 -0.94 64.60
N ASN A 4 -20.70 -1.17 64.13
CA ASN A 4 -20.26 -1.79 62.86
C ASN A 4 -20.61 -3.31 62.84
N ALA A 5 -21.13 -3.79 61.75
CA ALA A 5 -21.23 -5.23 61.49
C ALA A 5 -20.67 -5.55 60.09
N ALA A 6 -19.60 -6.34 60.06
CA ALA A 6 -18.94 -6.83 58.88
C ALA A 6 -19.78 -7.95 58.19
N PRO A 7 -19.73 -8.14 56.88
CA PRO A 7 -20.34 -9.27 56.23
C PRO A 7 -19.41 -10.49 56.23
N THR A 8 -20.01 -11.62 56.57
CA THR A 8 -19.48 -12.99 56.62
C THR A 8 -19.12 -13.50 55.24
N ILE A 9 -17.95 -14.13 55.12
CA ILE A 9 -17.49 -14.87 53.97
C ILE A 9 -18.11 -16.27 54.00
N ASN A 10 -18.87 -16.64 52.97
CA ASN A 10 -19.30 -18.03 52.75
C ASN A 10 -18.34 -18.67 51.73
N GLU A 11 -17.62 -19.68 52.17
CA GLU A 11 -16.92 -20.65 51.33
C GLU A 11 -17.94 -21.58 50.62
N PRO A 12 -17.76 -21.90 49.33
CA PRO A 12 -18.46 -23.00 48.75
C PRO A 12 -17.63 -24.31 48.82
N THR A 13 -18.26 -25.29 49.31
CA THR A 13 -17.89 -26.70 49.41
C THR A 13 -17.52 -27.31 48.05
N THR A 14 -16.42 -28.03 48.06
CA THR A 14 -15.99 -28.94 46.98
C THR A 14 -16.90 -30.16 46.91
N GLU A 15 -17.47 -30.42 45.72
CA GLU A 15 -17.87 -31.77 45.32
C GLU A 15 -17.78 -31.95 43.80
N GLY A 16 -17.07 -33.01 43.41
CA GLY A 16 -17.44 -33.90 42.32
C GLY A 16 -16.95 -33.58 40.90
N THR A 17 -15.78 -34.07 40.63
CA THR A 17 -15.25 -34.45 39.31
C THR A 17 -16.29 -35.08 38.38
N VAL A 18 -16.48 -34.53 37.17
CA VAL A 18 -16.79 -35.33 35.97
C VAL A 18 -15.87 -34.84 34.86
N VAL A 19 -14.91 -35.68 34.52
CA VAL A 19 -14.13 -35.60 33.28
C VAL A 19 -15.06 -36.01 32.15
N GLY A 20 -15.55 -35.07 31.39
CA GLY A 20 -16.33 -35.29 30.17
C GLY A 20 -15.57 -34.72 28.98
N ASP A 21 -15.34 -35.60 28.05
CA ASP A 21 -14.58 -35.48 26.80
C ASP A 21 -14.58 -34.12 26.11
N ASP A 22 -13.48 -33.39 26.22
CA ASP A 22 -13.16 -32.14 25.50
C ASP A 22 -12.90 -32.37 23.98
N LYS A 23 -12.88 -33.64 23.56
CA LYS A 23 -12.71 -33.97 22.12
C LYS A 23 -13.95 -33.68 21.28
N THR A 24 -15.14 -33.88 21.83
CA THR A 24 -16.41 -33.71 21.08
C THR A 24 -16.75 -32.26 20.81
N ALA A 25 -16.36 -31.33 21.69
CA ALA A 25 -16.56 -29.88 21.49
C ALA A 25 -15.60 -29.30 20.44
N MET A 26 -14.41 -29.84 20.33
CA MET A 26 -13.42 -29.44 19.38
C MET A 26 -13.71 -29.95 17.96
N GLU A 27 -14.26 -31.17 17.84
CA GLU A 27 -14.71 -31.71 16.55
C GLU A 27 -15.98 -31.01 16.06
N ALA A 28 -16.92 -30.66 16.93
CA ALA A 28 -18.11 -29.87 16.56
C ALA A 28 -17.76 -28.42 16.15
N ALA A 29 -16.74 -27.79 16.73
CA ALA A 29 -16.28 -26.47 16.34
C ALA A 29 -15.54 -26.49 14.98
N VAL A 30 -14.88 -27.57 14.63
CA VAL A 30 -14.24 -27.75 13.32
C VAL A 30 -15.29 -28.00 12.23
N GLU A 31 -16.34 -28.78 12.50
CA GLU A 31 -17.43 -29.01 11.54
C GLU A 31 -18.33 -27.79 11.36
N ALA A 32 -18.62 -27.01 12.41
CA ALA A 32 -19.40 -25.78 12.31
C ALA A 32 -18.67 -24.69 11.51
N ASN A 33 -17.33 -24.66 11.55
CA ASN A 33 -16.52 -23.72 10.78
C ASN A 33 -16.30 -24.18 9.32
N ALA A 34 -16.53 -25.46 9.02
CA ALA A 34 -16.53 -26.00 7.66
C ALA A 34 -17.85 -25.73 6.92
N SER A 35 -18.98 -25.67 7.66
CA SER A 35 -20.31 -25.49 7.05
C SER A 35 -20.69 -24.04 6.74
N SER A 36 -20.00 -23.04 7.30
CA SER A 36 -20.24 -21.60 7.00
C SER A 36 -19.41 -21.06 5.84
N ARG A 37 -18.70 -21.94 5.12
CA ARG A 37 -17.82 -21.58 3.99
C ARG A 37 -18.35 -21.96 2.61
N THR A 38 -19.65 -22.17 2.47
CA THR A 38 -20.23 -22.49 1.17
C THR A 38 -20.90 -21.28 0.55
N GLU A 39 -20.50 -21.03 -0.70
CA GLU A 39 -21.04 -20.13 -1.71
C GLU A 39 -20.38 -18.74 -1.84
N THR A 40 -19.13 -18.77 -2.29
CA THR A 40 -18.70 -17.78 -3.29
C THR A 40 -18.18 -18.60 -4.47
N ALA A 41 -18.81 -18.46 -5.64
CA ALA A 41 -18.48 -19.19 -6.85
C ALA A 41 -17.01 -18.96 -7.22
N GLU A 42 -16.16 -19.95 -6.91
CA GLU A 42 -14.77 -20.01 -7.31
C GLU A 42 -14.69 -20.34 -8.81
N ALA A 43 -14.15 -19.40 -9.58
CA ALA A 43 -13.64 -19.72 -10.91
C ALA A 43 -12.60 -20.87 -10.80
N PRO A 44 -12.47 -21.77 -11.80
CA PRO A 44 -11.55 -22.88 -11.73
C PRO A 44 -10.13 -22.36 -11.51
N ARG A 45 -9.54 -22.70 -10.36
CA ARG A 45 -8.17 -22.34 -10.01
C ARG A 45 -7.22 -23.02 -10.98
N GLN A 46 -6.73 -22.28 -11.95
CA GLN A 46 -5.53 -22.69 -12.68
C GLN A 46 -4.41 -22.78 -11.64
N GLY A 47 -3.62 -23.87 -11.71
CA GLY A 47 -2.55 -24.10 -10.73
C GLY A 47 -1.63 -22.87 -10.64
N ILE A 48 -1.21 -22.53 -9.41
CA ILE A 48 -0.36 -21.36 -9.14
C ILE A 48 0.94 -21.51 -9.94
N PRO A 49 1.28 -20.56 -10.82
CA PRO A 49 2.45 -20.68 -11.68
C PRO A 49 3.74 -20.47 -10.88
N LEU A 50 4.51 -21.55 -10.68
CA LEU A 50 5.84 -21.48 -10.10
C LEU A 50 6.84 -20.85 -11.07
N ALA A 51 7.91 -20.26 -10.54
CA ALA A 51 9.05 -19.83 -11.33
C ALA A 51 9.78 -21.05 -11.90
N GLU A 52 10.35 -20.94 -13.11
CA GLU A 52 11.05 -22.05 -13.78
C GLU A 52 12.21 -22.64 -12.95
N ASN A 53 12.85 -21.80 -12.13
CA ASN A 53 13.97 -22.16 -11.26
C ASN A 53 13.62 -21.99 -9.77
N ALA A 54 12.37 -22.26 -9.39
CA ALA A 54 11.96 -22.16 -7.99
C ALA A 54 12.80 -23.13 -7.12
N PRO A 55 13.47 -22.63 -6.06
CA PRO A 55 14.29 -23.48 -5.20
C PRO A 55 13.40 -24.28 -4.24
N ASP A 56 13.88 -25.42 -3.75
CA ASP A 56 13.20 -26.22 -2.74
C ASP A 56 13.15 -25.50 -1.37
N SER A 57 14.12 -24.61 -1.11
CA SER A 57 14.19 -23.85 0.12
C SER A 57 14.89 -22.51 -0.08
N TYR A 58 14.50 -21.53 0.77
CA TYR A 58 15.09 -20.20 0.79
C TYR A 58 15.25 -19.72 2.22
N VAL A 59 16.43 -19.20 2.56
CA VAL A 59 16.70 -18.59 3.87
C VAL A 59 16.49 -17.08 3.74
N VAL A 60 15.57 -16.55 4.55
CA VAL A 60 15.23 -15.13 4.56
C VAL A 60 16.44 -14.29 4.99
N LYS A 61 16.74 -13.27 4.21
CA LYS A 61 17.87 -12.35 4.44
C LYS A 61 17.38 -11.00 4.95
N ARG A 62 18.24 -10.28 5.61
CA ARG A 62 17.97 -8.91 6.03
C ARG A 62 17.77 -8.02 4.80
N GLY A 63 16.67 -7.28 4.78
CA GLY A 63 16.28 -6.42 3.66
C GLY A 63 15.39 -7.11 2.62
N ASP A 64 15.10 -8.41 2.77
CA ASP A 64 14.11 -9.08 1.95
C ASP A 64 12.71 -8.49 2.21
N THR A 65 11.85 -8.62 1.20
CA THR A 65 10.42 -8.34 1.29
C THR A 65 9.64 -9.58 0.90
N LEU A 66 8.39 -9.70 1.36
CA LEU A 66 7.51 -10.81 0.95
C LEU A 66 7.36 -10.90 -0.56
N TRP A 67 7.25 -9.74 -1.22
CA TRP A 67 7.19 -9.68 -2.68
C TRP A 67 8.47 -10.20 -3.33
N GLY A 68 9.64 -9.80 -2.81
CA GLY A 68 10.94 -10.27 -3.31
C GLY A 68 11.12 -11.77 -3.16
N ILE A 69 10.73 -12.31 -2.01
CA ILE A 69 10.77 -13.76 -1.76
C ILE A 69 9.76 -14.49 -2.66
N ALA A 70 8.55 -13.95 -2.80
CA ALA A 70 7.54 -14.54 -3.69
C ALA A 70 8.05 -14.66 -5.13
N LYS A 71 8.80 -13.68 -5.62
CA LYS A 71 9.43 -13.71 -6.96
C LYS A 71 10.46 -14.85 -7.13
N VAL A 72 11.05 -15.35 -6.05
CA VAL A 72 11.97 -16.49 -6.10
C VAL A 72 11.21 -17.80 -6.36
N PHE A 73 9.99 -17.93 -5.82
CA PHE A 73 9.19 -19.16 -5.93
C PHE A 73 8.13 -19.12 -7.03
N LEU A 74 7.62 -17.92 -7.36
CA LEU A 74 6.47 -17.73 -8.24
C LEU A 74 6.85 -16.95 -9.49
N ARG A 75 6.24 -17.29 -10.61
CA ARG A 75 6.31 -16.49 -11.83
C ARG A 75 5.61 -15.13 -11.65
N ASP A 76 4.45 -15.14 -10.97
CA ASP A 76 3.67 -13.96 -10.66
C ASP A 76 3.66 -13.77 -9.12
N PRO A 77 4.49 -12.88 -8.56
CA PRO A 77 4.71 -12.77 -7.11
C PRO A 77 3.46 -12.43 -6.29
N TRP A 78 2.46 -11.80 -6.89
CA TRP A 78 1.23 -11.39 -6.20
C TRP A 78 0.35 -12.58 -5.76
N PHE A 79 0.60 -13.80 -6.27
CA PHE A 79 -0.06 -15.03 -5.81
C PHE A 79 0.48 -15.56 -4.47
N TRP A 80 1.45 -14.88 -3.84
CA TRP A 80 2.02 -15.37 -2.61
C TRP A 80 0.99 -15.66 -1.48
N PRO A 81 -0.15 -14.92 -1.35
CA PRO A 81 -1.12 -15.25 -0.32
C PRO A 81 -1.74 -16.64 -0.51
N GLU A 82 -1.90 -17.08 -1.76
CA GLU A 82 -2.52 -18.37 -2.08
C GLU A 82 -1.63 -19.56 -1.73
N ILE A 83 -0.31 -19.46 -1.90
CA ILE A 83 0.63 -20.52 -1.54
C ILE A 83 0.98 -20.51 -0.05
N TRP A 84 0.65 -19.41 0.66
CA TRP A 84 0.95 -19.22 2.08
C TRP A 84 -0.19 -19.68 3.02
N GLN A 85 -1.38 -19.90 2.52
CA GLN A 85 -2.62 -20.11 3.29
C GLN A 85 -2.62 -21.32 4.27
N VAL A 86 -1.62 -22.20 4.23
CA VAL A 86 -1.62 -23.48 4.94
C VAL A 86 -0.56 -23.59 6.03
N ASN A 87 -0.05 -22.47 6.52
CA ASN A 87 0.85 -22.49 7.68
C ASN A 87 0.06 -22.26 8.98
N PRO A 88 -0.39 -23.33 9.68
CA PRO A 88 -1.11 -23.19 10.95
C PRO A 88 -0.27 -22.54 12.04
N GLN A 89 1.05 -22.50 11.87
CA GLN A 89 2.01 -21.90 12.81
C GLN A 89 2.20 -20.39 12.58
N VAL A 90 1.82 -19.86 11.42
CA VAL A 90 1.94 -18.44 11.08
C VAL A 90 0.59 -17.91 10.67
N GLN A 91 -0.19 -17.48 11.64
CA GLN A 91 -1.51 -16.86 11.42
C GLN A 91 -1.39 -15.52 10.69
N ASN A 92 -0.22 -14.89 10.74
CA ASN A 92 0.07 -13.65 10.05
C ASN A 92 1.33 -13.82 9.18
N PRO A 93 1.23 -13.81 7.85
CA PRO A 93 2.37 -13.95 6.93
C PRO A 93 3.41 -12.83 7.06
N HIS A 94 3.05 -11.72 7.70
CA HIS A 94 3.97 -10.62 7.99
C HIS A 94 4.95 -10.93 9.15
N LEU A 95 4.79 -12.07 9.85
CA LEU A 95 5.67 -12.46 10.95
C LEU A 95 6.79 -13.40 10.48
N ILE A 96 7.50 -13.01 9.42
CA ILE A 96 8.70 -13.67 8.90
C ILE A 96 9.90 -12.80 9.24
N TYR A 97 10.97 -13.43 9.69
CA TYR A 97 12.16 -12.75 10.16
C TYR A 97 13.40 -13.21 9.37
N PRO A 98 14.43 -12.36 9.25
CA PRO A 98 15.72 -12.78 8.75
C PRO A 98 16.24 -14.00 9.50
N GLY A 99 16.70 -15.02 8.77
CA GLY A 99 17.12 -16.31 9.31
C GLY A 99 16.06 -17.41 9.29
N ASP A 100 14.80 -17.07 9.10
CA ASP A 100 13.76 -18.09 8.87
C ASP A 100 14.01 -18.84 7.55
N THR A 101 13.70 -20.13 7.52
CA THR A 101 13.81 -20.95 6.30
C THR A 101 12.44 -21.25 5.72
N LEU A 102 12.24 -20.88 4.48
CA LEU A 102 11.02 -21.17 3.72
C LEU A 102 11.25 -22.37 2.82
N ARG A 103 10.36 -23.34 2.82
CA ARG A 103 10.44 -24.55 1.98
C ARG A 103 9.21 -24.67 1.08
N LEU A 104 9.45 -24.95 -0.19
CA LEU A 104 8.42 -25.33 -1.14
C LEU A 104 8.07 -26.81 -0.93
N VAL A 105 6.82 -27.09 -0.62
CA VAL A 105 6.28 -28.46 -0.45
C VAL A 105 5.03 -28.61 -1.31
N TYR A 106 4.69 -29.84 -1.65
CA TYR A 106 3.46 -30.14 -2.39
C TYR A 106 2.49 -30.89 -1.48
N ILE A 107 1.35 -30.28 -1.21
CA ILE A 107 0.27 -30.88 -0.41
C ILE A 107 -0.93 -31.09 -1.35
N ASN A 108 -1.38 -32.32 -1.50
CA ASN A 108 -2.44 -32.70 -2.44
C ASN A 108 -2.17 -32.24 -3.89
N GLY A 109 -0.91 -32.21 -4.31
CA GLY A 109 -0.50 -31.77 -5.65
C GLY A 109 -0.46 -30.26 -5.82
N GLN A 110 -0.77 -29.46 -4.79
CA GLN A 110 -0.69 -28.01 -4.82
C GLN A 110 0.63 -27.53 -4.17
N PRO A 111 1.35 -26.58 -4.82
CA PRO A 111 2.56 -26.01 -4.23
C PRO A 111 2.21 -25.12 -3.03
N GLN A 112 2.97 -25.27 -1.96
CA GLN A 112 2.82 -24.49 -0.73
C GLN A 112 4.17 -24.11 -0.16
N ILE A 113 4.26 -22.93 0.45
CA ILE A 113 5.46 -22.50 1.16
C ILE A 113 5.25 -22.70 2.66
N VAL A 114 6.10 -23.51 3.27
CA VAL A 114 6.07 -23.81 4.72
C VAL A 114 7.26 -23.13 5.39
N LEU A 115 6.97 -22.44 6.50
CA LEU A 115 8.01 -21.84 7.35
C LEU A 115 8.60 -22.93 8.26
N GLN A 116 9.89 -23.17 8.13
CA GLN A 116 10.67 -24.01 9.02
C GLN A 116 11.49 -23.11 9.93
N ARG A 117 11.05 -22.94 11.17
CA ARG A 117 11.91 -22.38 12.23
C ARG A 117 12.79 -23.47 12.77
N GLY A 118 14.10 -23.24 12.77
CA GLY A 118 15.03 -24.16 13.41
C GLY A 118 14.62 -24.41 14.86
N ASP A 119 14.80 -25.64 15.35
CA ASP A 119 14.58 -25.97 16.76
C ASP A 119 15.37 -24.96 17.60
N ALA A 120 14.66 -24.23 18.46
CA ALA A 120 15.27 -23.29 19.36
C ALA A 120 16.24 -24.07 20.27
N VAL A 121 17.52 -24.02 19.98
CA VAL A 121 18.54 -24.50 20.89
C VAL A 121 18.40 -23.63 22.15
N ARG A 122 17.89 -24.23 23.23
CA ARG A 122 17.86 -23.60 24.55
C ARG A 122 19.28 -23.37 25.01
N VAL A 123 19.84 -22.25 24.61
CA VAL A 123 21.09 -21.74 25.17
C VAL A 123 20.72 -21.10 26.51
N ALA A 124 21.44 -21.47 27.58
CA ALA A 124 21.26 -20.92 28.92
C ALA A 124 21.22 -19.36 28.88
N PRO A 125 20.44 -18.71 29.77
CA PRO A 125 20.17 -17.29 29.69
C PRO A 125 21.45 -16.46 29.92
N ARG A 126 22.08 -16.04 28.83
CA ARG A 126 22.94 -14.86 28.82
C ARG A 126 22.08 -13.73 28.30
N VAL A 127 21.89 -12.70 29.12
CA VAL A 127 21.22 -11.48 28.69
C VAL A 127 22.07 -10.85 27.58
N ARG A 128 21.70 -11.12 26.35
CA ARG A 128 22.21 -10.45 25.17
C ARG A 128 21.04 -9.59 24.67
N SER A 129 21.11 -8.31 24.94
CA SER A 129 20.19 -7.34 24.36
C SER A 129 20.60 -7.09 22.90
N GLU A 130 20.22 -8.00 22.02
CA GLU A 130 20.18 -7.69 20.58
C GLU A 130 18.82 -7.06 20.30
N PRO A 131 18.77 -5.95 19.52
CA PRO A 131 17.50 -5.43 19.07
C PRO A 131 16.79 -6.54 18.28
N LEU A 132 15.54 -6.83 18.63
CA LEU A 132 14.73 -7.79 17.92
C LEU A 132 14.66 -7.32 16.46
N GLU A 133 15.12 -8.13 15.52
CA GLU A 133 15.02 -7.77 14.11
C GLU A 133 13.54 -7.64 13.76
N ALA A 134 13.19 -6.56 13.07
CA ALA A 134 11.83 -6.35 12.63
C ALA A 134 11.45 -7.40 11.57
N ALA A 135 10.19 -7.82 11.58
CA ALA A 135 9.65 -8.68 10.53
C ALA A 135 9.79 -8.02 9.16
N ILE A 136 9.94 -8.84 8.11
CA ILE A 136 10.03 -8.33 6.74
C ILE A 136 8.69 -7.72 6.30
N THR A 137 8.76 -6.66 5.51
CA THR A 137 7.57 -5.97 4.97
C THR A 137 7.13 -6.60 3.65
N THR A 138 5.86 -6.40 3.27
CA THR A 138 5.32 -6.86 1.97
C THR A 138 6.03 -6.17 0.81
N ILE A 139 6.29 -4.88 0.95
CA ILE A 139 6.94 -4.01 -0.05
C ILE A 139 8.06 -3.19 0.60
N PRO A 140 9.00 -2.62 -0.18
CA PRO A 140 10.06 -1.78 0.36
C PRO A 140 9.48 -0.56 1.10
N TYR A 141 9.43 -0.59 2.43
CA TYR A 141 8.85 0.46 3.26
C TYR A 141 9.44 1.84 2.96
N ALA A 142 10.76 1.92 2.85
CA ALA A 142 11.46 3.19 2.63
C ALA A 142 10.97 3.93 1.37
N THR A 143 10.54 3.19 0.34
CA THR A 143 10.08 3.77 -0.92
C THR A 143 8.69 4.42 -0.79
N VAL A 144 7.79 3.82 -0.01
CA VAL A 144 6.40 4.28 0.10
C VAL A 144 6.13 5.13 1.33
N ALA A 145 6.96 5.05 2.36
CA ALA A 145 6.76 5.74 3.64
C ALA A 145 6.49 7.25 3.48
N ALA A 146 7.25 7.91 2.60
CA ALA A 146 7.07 9.33 2.31
C ALA A 146 5.70 9.68 1.71
N PHE A 147 5.07 8.73 1.01
CA PHE A 147 3.75 8.92 0.37
C PHE A 147 2.59 8.49 1.25
N MET A 148 2.84 7.62 2.23
CA MET A 148 1.81 7.13 3.14
C MET A 148 1.41 8.18 4.16
N SER A 149 2.37 8.83 4.78
CA SER A 149 2.16 9.83 5.82
C SER A 149 1.85 11.23 5.28
N LYS A 150 2.14 11.49 3.99
CA LYS A 150 2.01 12.82 3.40
C LYS A 150 0.81 12.88 2.45
N PRO A 151 -0.01 13.92 2.51
CA PRO A 151 -1.07 14.13 1.52
C PRO A 151 -0.42 14.42 0.17
N SER A 152 -0.83 13.66 -0.82
CA SER A 152 -0.27 13.73 -2.17
C SER A 152 -1.31 14.09 -3.21
N VAL A 153 -2.59 14.11 -2.84
CA VAL A 153 -3.69 14.63 -3.65
C VAL A 153 -4.64 15.41 -2.78
N LEU A 154 -5.07 16.53 -3.30
CA LEU A 154 -6.07 17.40 -2.70
C LEU A 154 -7.29 17.47 -3.61
N ASP A 155 -8.47 17.32 -3.04
CA ASP A 155 -9.69 17.64 -3.77
C ASP A 155 -9.99 19.16 -3.75
N ARG A 156 -10.89 19.58 -4.62
CA ARG A 156 -11.23 21.00 -4.77
C ARG A 156 -11.82 21.60 -3.48
N ASP A 157 -12.57 20.80 -2.72
CA ASP A 157 -13.25 21.28 -1.52
C ASP A 157 -12.27 21.33 -0.35
N GLN A 158 -11.36 20.37 -0.25
CA GLN A 158 -10.22 20.46 0.68
C GLN A 158 -9.39 21.72 0.46
N ILE A 159 -9.06 22.04 -0.80
CA ILE A 159 -8.29 23.26 -1.13
C ILE A 159 -9.00 24.52 -0.66
N LYS A 160 -10.34 24.60 -0.79
CA LYS A 160 -11.12 25.77 -0.40
C LYS A 160 -11.26 25.91 1.11
N THR A 161 -11.45 24.78 1.80
CA THR A 161 -11.80 24.77 3.24
C THR A 161 -10.59 24.58 4.16
N ALA A 162 -9.48 24.05 3.63
CA ALA A 162 -8.28 23.82 4.44
C ALA A 162 -7.69 25.14 4.98
N PRO A 163 -7.26 25.15 6.25
CA PRO A 163 -6.46 26.23 6.80
C PRO A 163 -5.22 26.46 5.98
N TYR A 164 -4.65 27.64 6.06
CA TYR A 164 -3.48 28.01 5.27
C TYR A 164 -2.47 28.81 6.09
N VAL A 165 -1.23 28.75 5.68
CA VAL A 165 -0.13 29.52 6.26
C VAL A 165 -0.30 30.98 5.89
N LEU A 166 -0.33 31.85 6.87
CA LEU A 166 -0.47 33.31 6.70
C LEU A 166 0.90 33.98 6.59
N ALA A 167 1.77 33.77 7.57
CA ALA A 167 3.08 34.39 7.66
C ALA A 167 3.96 33.68 8.71
N THR A 168 5.26 33.95 8.68
CA THR A 168 6.17 33.64 9.80
C THR A 168 6.19 34.78 10.81
N ARG A 169 6.69 34.51 12.04
CA ARG A 169 6.90 35.54 13.06
C ARG A 169 7.76 36.69 12.54
N ASP A 170 8.84 36.36 11.85
CA ASP A 170 9.86 37.32 11.40
C ASP A 170 9.63 37.81 9.97
N LEU A 171 8.43 37.52 9.43
CA LEU A 171 7.98 37.89 8.08
C LEU A 171 8.90 37.40 6.95
N HIS A 172 9.56 36.27 7.14
CA HIS A 172 10.33 35.61 6.09
C HIS A 172 9.41 35.10 4.96
N VAL A 173 9.91 35.09 3.76
CA VAL A 173 9.18 34.55 2.60
C VAL A 173 9.18 33.02 2.61
N VAL A 174 10.25 32.42 3.12
CA VAL A 174 10.49 30.97 3.15
C VAL A 174 10.49 30.51 4.60
N MET A 175 9.86 29.37 4.85
CA MET A 175 9.74 28.79 6.18
C MET A 175 10.58 27.52 6.28
N SER A 176 11.28 27.39 7.40
CA SER A 176 12.19 26.30 7.72
C SER A 176 11.79 25.59 9.02
N GLU A 177 12.42 24.49 9.31
CA GLU A 177 12.29 23.80 10.60
C GLU A 177 12.66 24.74 11.75
N GLY A 178 11.87 24.72 12.82
CA GLY A 178 12.01 25.58 13.99
C GLY A 178 11.29 26.94 13.87
N ASP A 179 10.84 27.33 12.69
CA ASP A 179 10.14 28.60 12.52
C ASP A 179 8.76 28.61 13.17
N THR A 180 8.42 29.77 13.74
CA THR A 180 7.07 30.04 14.22
C THR A 180 6.23 30.58 13.09
N VAL A 181 5.13 29.91 12.80
CA VAL A 181 4.20 30.22 11.69
C VAL A 181 2.83 30.60 12.21
N TYR A 182 2.21 31.55 11.59
CA TYR A 182 0.82 31.93 11.81
C TYR A 182 -0.05 31.36 10.71
N ALA A 183 -1.21 30.77 11.09
CA ALA A 183 -2.14 30.20 10.15
C ALA A 183 -3.57 30.64 10.42
N ARG A 184 -4.40 30.65 9.37
CA ARG A 184 -5.82 31.01 9.41
C ARG A 184 -6.68 30.02 8.63
N GLY A 185 -8.01 30.16 8.80
CA GLY A 185 -8.98 29.37 8.04
C GLY A 185 -9.39 28.08 8.73
N PHE A 186 -9.11 27.91 10.02
CA PHE A 186 -9.60 26.80 10.82
C PHE A 186 -11.11 26.93 11.04
N SER A 187 -11.90 25.96 10.55
CA SER A 187 -13.35 25.90 10.78
C SER A 187 -13.68 25.59 12.25
N ILE A 188 -12.82 24.84 12.91
CA ILE A 188 -12.88 24.49 14.33
C ILE A 188 -11.50 24.84 14.91
N PRO A 189 -11.42 25.43 16.11
CA PRO A 189 -10.14 25.72 16.74
C PRO A 189 -9.25 24.48 16.78
N ALA A 190 -8.03 24.60 16.27
CA ALA A 190 -7.08 23.50 16.29
C ALA A 190 -6.67 23.17 17.73
N GLU A 191 -6.57 21.90 18.07
CA GLU A 191 -6.13 21.46 19.39
C GLU A 191 -4.62 21.71 19.57
N LEU A 192 -4.21 22.04 20.82
CA LEU A 192 -2.81 22.18 21.16
C LEU A 192 -2.07 20.86 20.92
N GLY A 193 -0.90 20.93 20.29
CA GLY A 193 -0.08 19.77 19.97
C GLY A 193 -0.54 19.01 18.72
N SER A 194 -1.69 19.33 18.13
CA SER A 194 -2.13 18.67 16.88
C SER A 194 -1.14 18.94 15.73
N HIS A 195 -0.89 17.88 14.95
CA HIS A 195 0.07 17.91 13.85
C HIS A 195 -0.62 18.21 12.51
N TYR A 196 0.03 19.05 11.72
CA TYR A 196 -0.40 19.42 10.39
C TYR A 196 0.73 19.24 9.38
N ASN A 197 0.42 18.68 8.22
CA ASN A 197 1.27 18.72 7.05
C ASN A 197 1.06 20.04 6.32
N VAL A 198 2.15 20.68 5.92
CA VAL A 198 2.14 21.87 5.06
C VAL A 198 2.26 21.42 3.62
N VAL A 199 1.27 21.79 2.81
CA VAL A 199 1.12 21.26 1.44
C VAL A 199 0.86 22.40 0.47
N ARG A 200 1.67 22.48 -0.57
CA ARG A 200 1.43 23.38 -1.71
C ARG A 200 0.50 22.71 -2.70
N VAL A 201 -0.49 23.45 -3.17
CA VAL A 201 -1.35 23.00 -4.26
C VAL A 201 -0.55 23.08 -5.55
N GLY A 202 -0.34 21.95 -6.19
CA GLY A 202 0.33 21.80 -7.47
C GLY A 202 -0.64 21.76 -8.65
N ASP A 203 -0.24 21.07 -9.70
CA ASP A 203 -0.99 20.99 -10.96
C ASP A 203 -2.28 20.17 -10.81
N ALA A 204 -3.25 20.46 -11.69
CA ALA A 204 -4.47 19.68 -11.77
C ALA A 204 -4.18 18.28 -12.37
N LEU A 205 -4.64 17.23 -11.68
CA LEU A 205 -4.62 15.86 -12.17
C LEU A 205 -5.83 15.67 -13.08
N ILE A 206 -5.57 15.57 -14.39
CA ILE A 206 -6.62 15.54 -15.43
C ILE A 206 -6.77 14.12 -15.96
N ASP A 207 -7.99 13.64 -16.03
CA ASP A 207 -8.30 12.38 -16.69
C ASP A 207 -7.97 12.48 -18.19
N PRO A 208 -7.10 11.63 -18.73
CA PRO A 208 -6.78 11.66 -20.15
C PRO A 208 -7.96 11.26 -21.05
N ASP A 209 -8.92 10.50 -20.53
CA ASP A 209 -10.04 9.95 -21.30
C ASP A 209 -11.17 10.98 -21.49
N ASP A 210 -11.59 11.67 -20.42
CA ASP A 210 -12.72 12.62 -20.46
C ASP A 210 -12.37 14.07 -20.08
N LYS A 211 -11.11 14.33 -19.78
CA LYS A 211 -10.57 15.68 -19.45
C LYS A 211 -11.10 16.28 -18.16
N ARG A 212 -11.77 15.50 -17.30
CA ARG A 212 -12.20 15.96 -15.98
C ARG A 212 -10.99 16.16 -15.06
N VAL A 213 -11.07 17.15 -14.18
CA VAL A 213 -10.13 17.33 -13.08
C VAL A 213 -10.49 16.33 -11.99
N LEU A 214 -9.61 15.37 -11.72
CA LEU A 214 -9.76 14.32 -10.71
C LEU A 214 -9.31 14.78 -9.32
N GLY A 215 -8.41 15.76 -9.26
CA GLY A 215 -7.83 16.33 -8.06
C GLY A 215 -6.68 17.26 -8.40
N TYR A 216 -5.93 17.64 -7.41
CA TYR A 216 -4.73 18.48 -7.56
C TYR A 216 -3.55 17.81 -6.87
N ASP A 217 -2.39 17.91 -7.45
CA ASP A 217 -1.16 17.41 -6.82
C ASP A 217 -0.90 18.16 -5.52
N GLY A 218 -0.63 17.40 -4.46
CA GLY A 218 -0.33 17.92 -3.14
C GLY A 218 1.16 17.83 -2.85
N ILE A 219 1.89 18.90 -3.11
CA ILE A 219 3.33 18.96 -2.88
C ILE A 219 3.59 19.18 -1.40
N PHE A 220 4.05 18.13 -0.70
CA PHE A 220 4.46 18.24 0.70
C PHE A 220 5.68 19.17 0.81
N THR A 221 5.57 20.18 1.66
CA THR A 221 6.66 21.16 1.90
C THR A 221 7.24 21.03 3.30
N GLY A 222 6.44 20.61 4.29
CA GLY A 222 6.90 20.42 5.65
C GLY A 222 5.77 19.96 6.57
N SER A 223 6.05 19.91 7.87
CA SER A 223 5.05 19.65 8.91
C SER A 223 5.29 20.53 10.13
N GLY A 224 4.26 20.67 10.97
CA GLY A 224 4.36 21.42 12.21
C GLY A 224 3.26 21.04 13.19
N HIS A 225 3.37 21.51 14.42
CA HIS A 225 2.36 21.30 15.44
C HIS A 225 1.87 22.63 16.03
N VAL A 226 0.62 22.63 16.48
CA VAL A 226 -0.03 23.79 17.07
C VAL A 226 0.53 24.06 18.47
N THR A 227 1.03 25.27 18.72
CA THR A 227 1.56 25.72 20.00
C THR A 227 0.66 26.74 20.72
N ARG A 228 -0.19 27.42 19.96
CA ARG A 228 -1.15 28.39 20.52
C ARG A 228 -2.40 28.43 19.63
N GLN A 229 -3.55 28.32 20.28
CA GLN A 229 -4.85 28.50 19.65
C GLN A 229 -5.15 29.98 19.43
N GLY A 230 -6.02 30.28 18.47
CA GLY A 230 -6.48 31.64 18.17
C GLY A 230 -6.72 31.86 16.69
N ASP A 231 -7.02 33.07 16.31
CA ASP A 231 -7.06 33.53 14.91
C ASP A 231 -6.20 34.80 14.80
N PRO A 232 -4.96 34.66 14.31
CA PRO A 232 -4.33 33.47 13.76
C PRO A 232 -3.90 32.43 14.82
N THR A 233 -3.96 31.15 14.42
CA THR A 233 -3.38 30.02 15.17
C THR A 233 -1.85 30.02 14.98
N THR A 234 -1.10 29.67 16.02
CA THR A 234 0.37 29.61 15.97
C THR A 234 0.84 28.15 15.92
N LEU A 235 1.74 27.85 14.98
CA LEU A 235 2.40 26.55 14.84
C LEU A 235 3.92 26.73 14.91
N ILE A 236 4.63 25.66 15.28
CA ILE A 236 6.08 25.53 15.08
C ILE A 236 6.30 24.45 14.00
N MET A 237 7.14 24.78 13.02
CA MET A 237 7.56 23.85 12.00
C MET A 237 8.51 22.80 12.59
N THR A 238 8.21 21.51 12.36
CA THR A 238 8.98 20.35 12.88
C THR A 238 9.74 19.63 11.79
N GLU A 239 9.34 19.82 10.55
CA GLU A 239 9.98 19.25 9.36
C GLU A 239 9.91 20.25 8.23
N SER A 240 11.00 20.36 7.46
CA SER A 240 11.04 21.14 6.23
C SER A 240 11.70 20.28 5.13
N ALA A 241 10.87 19.71 4.27
CA ALA A 241 11.32 18.92 3.12
C ALA A 241 11.59 19.82 1.90
N ARG A 242 10.86 20.92 1.80
CA ARG A 242 10.97 21.98 0.77
C ARG A 242 10.60 23.31 1.37
N GLU A 243 10.89 24.38 0.67
CA GLU A 243 10.48 25.71 1.06
C GLU A 243 8.96 25.83 1.20
N SER A 244 8.46 26.03 2.42
CA SER A 244 7.05 26.39 2.67
C SER A 244 6.86 27.88 2.49
N ARG A 245 5.66 28.31 2.05
CA ARG A 245 5.34 29.72 1.76
C ARG A 245 3.97 30.11 2.29
N ALA A 246 3.73 31.40 2.41
CA ALA A 246 2.38 31.91 2.67
C ALA A 246 1.40 31.42 1.57
N GLY A 247 0.21 30.97 2.00
CA GLY A 247 -0.79 30.35 1.13
C GLY A 247 -0.73 28.84 1.05
N ASP A 248 0.38 28.19 1.43
CA ASP A 248 0.43 26.72 1.53
C ASP A 248 -0.63 26.22 2.52
N LYS A 249 -1.26 25.08 2.22
CA LYS A 249 -2.39 24.52 2.97
C LYS A 249 -1.93 23.68 4.14
N LEU A 250 -2.71 23.69 5.20
CA LEU A 250 -2.51 22.83 6.37
C LEU A 250 -3.51 21.68 6.33
N ILE A 251 -2.99 20.46 6.18
CA ILE A 251 -3.78 19.23 6.16
C ILE A 251 -3.45 18.45 7.42
N PRO A 252 -4.45 17.95 8.16
CA PRO A 252 -4.19 17.14 9.36
C PRO A 252 -3.20 16.03 9.05
N GLY A 253 -2.15 15.90 9.86
CA GLY A 253 -1.11 14.88 9.75
C GLY A 253 -1.32 13.75 10.76
N GLY A 254 -0.58 12.64 10.60
CA GLY A 254 -0.47 11.62 11.65
C GLY A 254 -1.37 10.39 11.49
N VAL A 255 -1.93 10.10 10.33
CA VAL A 255 -2.55 8.79 10.06
C VAL A 255 -1.49 7.88 9.44
N ASP A 256 -0.86 7.05 10.28
CA ASP A 256 -0.05 5.93 9.79
C ASP A 256 -0.99 4.90 9.15
N VAL A 257 -0.88 4.73 7.86
CA VAL A 257 -1.61 3.68 7.15
C VAL A 257 -0.80 2.39 7.28
N PRO A 258 -1.41 1.29 7.80
CA PRO A 258 -0.72 0.00 7.87
C PRO A 258 -0.22 -0.42 6.49
N LEU A 259 1.02 -0.89 6.40
CA LEU A 259 1.62 -1.37 5.15
C LEU A 259 1.46 -2.89 4.95
N ASP A 260 0.65 -3.52 5.77
CA ASP A 260 0.38 -4.96 5.74
C ASP A 260 -0.69 -5.28 4.68
N PHE A 261 -0.40 -4.90 3.43
CA PHE A 261 -1.29 -5.21 2.32
C PHE A 261 -1.17 -6.68 1.92
N ILE A 262 -2.31 -7.33 1.79
CA ILE A 262 -2.39 -8.64 1.12
C ILE A 262 -2.67 -8.38 -0.35
N PRO A 263 -1.75 -8.72 -1.27
CA PRO A 263 -1.99 -8.56 -2.70
C PRO A 263 -3.24 -9.32 -3.15
N SER A 264 -4.03 -8.68 -3.99
CA SER A 264 -5.25 -9.27 -4.54
C SER A 264 -5.59 -8.66 -5.89
N ALA A 265 -6.27 -9.41 -6.76
CA ALA A 265 -6.85 -8.81 -7.95
C ALA A 265 -8.04 -7.92 -7.57
N PRO A 266 -8.30 -6.80 -8.30
CA PRO A 266 -9.52 -6.04 -8.13
C PRO A 266 -10.75 -6.91 -8.37
N ARG A 267 -11.78 -6.74 -7.53
CA ARG A 267 -13.05 -7.50 -7.67
C ARG A 267 -13.86 -7.06 -8.89
N VAL A 268 -13.60 -5.88 -9.40
CA VAL A 268 -14.28 -5.29 -10.55
C VAL A 268 -13.29 -5.21 -11.71
N LYS A 269 -13.76 -5.41 -12.93
CA LYS A 269 -12.93 -5.19 -14.12
C LYS A 269 -12.54 -3.71 -14.18
N THR A 270 -11.27 -3.45 -14.00
CA THR A 270 -10.69 -2.11 -13.97
C THR A 270 -9.92 -1.87 -15.28
N ASN A 271 -10.13 -0.71 -15.86
CA ASN A 271 -9.38 -0.21 -17.01
C ASN A 271 -9.11 1.27 -16.75
N GLY A 272 -7.85 1.62 -16.59
CA GLY A 272 -7.42 2.99 -16.29
C GLY A 272 -6.10 3.32 -16.98
N ARG A 273 -5.53 4.46 -16.60
CA ARG A 273 -4.24 4.94 -17.13
C ARG A 273 -3.37 5.52 -16.03
N ILE A 274 -2.06 5.44 -16.23
CA ILE A 274 -1.09 6.20 -15.45
C ILE A 274 -1.18 7.67 -15.88
N ILE A 275 -1.50 8.55 -14.93
CA ILE A 275 -1.70 9.99 -15.20
C ILE A 275 -0.55 10.86 -14.72
N SER A 276 0.24 10.37 -13.75
CA SER A 276 1.36 11.13 -13.21
C SER A 276 2.38 10.17 -12.58
N VAL A 277 3.61 10.66 -12.41
CA VAL A 277 4.68 10.02 -11.65
C VAL A 277 5.26 11.02 -10.65
N SER A 278 5.52 10.56 -9.43
CA SER A 278 5.85 11.46 -8.32
C SER A 278 7.18 12.21 -8.49
N ASN A 279 8.11 11.71 -9.29
CA ASN A 279 9.43 12.31 -9.48
C ASN A 279 9.57 13.12 -10.77
N GLY A 280 8.49 13.30 -11.54
CA GLY A 280 8.47 14.10 -12.78
C GLY A 280 9.30 13.52 -13.92
N VAL A 281 9.74 12.25 -13.84
CA VAL A 281 10.49 11.57 -14.91
C VAL A 281 9.55 11.03 -15.97
N SER A 282 10.00 11.01 -17.23
CA SER A 282 9.19 10.52 -18.35
C SER A 282 9.20 9.00 -18.48
N ILE A 283 10.20 8.33 -17.93
CA ILE A 283 10.38 6.87 -17.95
C ILE A 283 10.25 6.37 -16.53
N ILE A 284 9.34 5.45 -16.35
CA ILE A 284 8.96 4.93 -15.05
C ILE A 284 9.61 3.55 -14.85
N GLY A 285 10.39 3.41 -13.79
CA GLY A 285 11.09 2.19 -13.42
C GLY A 285 10.44 1.43 -12.28
N GLN A 286 11.07 0.32 -11.88
CA GLN A 286 10.67 -0.46 -10.71
C GLN A 286 10.78 0.38 -9.42
N TYR A 287 9.80 0.22 -8.54
CA TYR A 287 9.68 0.94 -7.26
C TYR A 287 9.44 2.46 -7.38
N GLU A 288 9.05 2.94 -8.54
CA GLU A 288 8.56 4.30 -8.67
C GLU A 288 7.07 4.41 -8.34
N VAL A 289 6.71 5.52 -7.70
CA VAL A 289 5.32 5.81 -7.31
C VAL A 289 4.61 6.52 -8.45
N VAL A 290 3.49 5.97 -8.87
CA VAL A 290 2.65 6.50 -9.94
C VAL A 290 1.23 6.75 -9.48
N VAL A 291 0.54 7.63 -10.17
CA VAL A 291 -0.86 7.97 -9.98
C VAL A 291 -1.67 7.44 -11.14
N VAL A 292 -2.80 6.82 -10.85
CA VAL A 292 -3.73 6.28 -11.86
C VAL A 292 -5.09 6.94 -11.75
N ASN A 293 -5.83 7.07 -12.88
CA ASN A 293 -7.15 7.68 -12.95
C ASN A 293 -8.30 6.74 -12.54
N ARG A 294 -8.05 5.85 -11.60
CA ARG A 294 -9.07 4.98 -10.98
C ARG A 294 -8.89 5.00 -9.48
N GLY A 295 -9.99 4.99 -8.76
CA GLY A 295 -10.01 5.12 -7.31
C GLY A 295 -10.99 4.18 -6.63
N ALA A 296 -11.38 4.53 -5.40
CA ALA A 296 -12.33 3.74 -4.60
C ALA A 296 -13.69 3.60 -5.30
N ARG A 297 -14.12 4.61 -6.03
CA ARG A 297 -15.39 4.57 -6.81
C ARG A 297 -15.35 3.57 -7.95
N ASP A 298 -14.15 3.25 -8.45
CA ASP A 298 -13.93 2.24 -9.48
C ASP A 298 -13.65 0.85 -8.89
N GLY A 299 -13.77 0.70 -7.57
CA GLY A 299 -13.58 -0.56 -6.84
C GLY A 299 -12.14 -0.89 -6.53
N LEU A 300 -11.20 0.06 -6.64
CA LEU A 300 -9.84 -0.13 -6.20
C LEU A 300 -9.69 0.03 -4.67
N ALA A 301 -8.85 -0.81 -4.10
CA ALA A 301 -8.49 -0.78 -2.68
C ALA A 301 -6.96 -0.98 -2.51
N PRO A 302 -6.38 -0.54 -1.38
CA PRO A 302 -5.00 -0.86 -1.07
C PRO A 302 -4.74 -2.37 -1.11
N GLY A 303 -3.62 -2.78 -1.71
CA GLY A 303 -3.28 -4.18 -1.99
C GLY A 303 -3.71 -4.67 -3.36
N ASN A 304 -4.57 -3.95 -4.10
CA ASN A 304 -4.93 -4.39 -5.45
C ASN A 304 -3.74 -4.34 -6.40
N VAL A 305 -3.58 -5.41 -7.18
CA VAL A 305 -2.53 -5.56 -8.18
C VAL A 305 -3.15 -5.50 -9.57
N LEU A 306 -2.51 -4.73 -10.46
CA LEU A 306 -2.91 -4.56 -11.86
C LEU A 306 -1.71 -4.76 -12.79
N GLY A 307 -1.97 -5.23 -14.00
CA GLY A 307 -1.00 -5.23 -15.08
C GLY A 307 -0.86 -3.82 -15.68
N VAL A 308 0.36 -3.46 -16.05
CA VAL A 308 0.64 -2.26 -16.84
C VAL A 308 0.85 -2.70 -18.29
N PHE A 309 0.22 -1.99 -19.21
CA PHE A 309 0.27 -2.28 -20.63
C PHE A 309 0.64 -1.03 -21.41
N ASP A 310 1.57 -1.16 -22.34
CA ASP A 310 1.87 -0.06 -23.25
C ASP A 310 0.68 0.22 -24.19
N THR A 311 0.69 1.39 -24.75
CA THR A 311 -0.20 1.70 -25.88
C THR A 311 0.60 1.36 -27.14
N GLY A 312 0.38 0.18 -27.70
CA GLY A 312 1.12 -0.31 -28.88
C GLY A 312 1.37 0.82 -29.90
N PRO A 313 2.53 0.89 -30.53
CA PRO A 313 2.84 1.96 -31.48
C PRO A 313 1.96 1.92 -32.72
N VAL A 314 1.68 3.08 -33.28
CA VAL A 314 1.01 3.18 -34.59
C VAL A 314 2.06 3.11 -35.68
N VAL A 315 2.03 2.04 -36.50
CA VAL A 315 2.94 1.85 -37.61
C VAL A 315 2.23 2.04 -38.94
N ALA A 316 2.97 2.46 -39.96
CA ALA A 316 2.45 2.54 -41.32
C ALA A 316 2.50 1.15 -41.96
N ASP A 317 1.37 0.69 -42.48
CA ASP A 317 1.31 -0.53 -43.28
C ASP A 317 1.86 -0.26 -44.70
N ASN A 318 3.11 -0.62 -44.89
CA ASN A 318 3.82 -0.38 -46.15
C ASN A 318 3.69 -1.53 -47.19
N ASP A 319 2.89 -2.56 -46.92
CA ASP A 319 2.79 -3.76 -47.78
C ASP A 319 2.12 -3.46 -49.13
N LYS A 320 1.29 -2.42 -49.23
CA LYS A 320 0.72 -1.96 -50.51
C LYS A 320 1.64 -0.94 -51.19
N LYS A 321 2.82 -1.36 -51.63
CA LYS A 321 3.63 -0.61 -52.57
C LYS A 321 2.93 -0.55 -53.92
N GLY A 322 2.25 0.57 -54.20
CA GLY A 322 1.79 0.82 -55.55
C GLY A 322 2.97 0.83 -56.54
N PHE A 323 2.73 0.44 -57.77
CA PHE A 323 3.69 0.24 -58.87
C PHE A 323 4.54 1.48 -59.22
N PHE A 324 4.25 2.61 -58.63
CA PHE A 324 5.02 3.86 -58.69
C PHE A 324 5.57 4.21 -57.31
N ASN A 325 6.86 4.31 -57.21
CA ASN A 325 7.69 4.59 -56.05
C ASN A 325 7.41 6.00 -55.40
N LEU A 326 6.13 6.40 -55.26
CA LEU A 326 5.71 7.56 -54.47
C LEU A 326 5.60 7.12 -53.03
N GLN A 327 6.69 7.28 -52.31
CA GLN A 327 6.74 7.14 -50.87
C GLN A 327 5.73 8.10 -50.22
N THR A 328 4.88 7.55 -49.38
CA THR A 328 4.25 8.18 -48.21
C THR A 328 2.95 9.01 -48.33
N LEU A 329 2.23 9.06 -49.42
CA LEU A 329 0.86 9.57 -49.40
C LEU A 329 -0.15 8.42 -49.41
N GLY A 330 -0.63 8.00 -48.20
CA GLY A 330 -1.74 7.07 -48.08
C GLY A 330 -1.48 5.72 -47.39
N ALA A 331 -0.33 5.48 -46.76
CA ALA A 331 -0.11 4.29 -45.97
C ALA A 331 -1.15 4.20 -44.87
N LYS A 332 -1.90 3.09 -44.78
CA LYS A 332 -2.87 2.85 -43.68
C LYS A 332 -2.11 2.71 -42.38
N LYS A 333 -2.42 3.53 -41.41
CA LYS A 333 -1.87 3.42 -40.07
C LYS A 333 -2.53 2.24 -39.35
N VAL A 334 -1.72 1.34 -38.79
CA VAL A 334 -2.17 0.18 -38.02
C VAL A 334 -1.65 0.32 -36.59
N GLN A 335 -2.53 0.22 -35.60
CA GLN A 335 -2.20 0.15 -34.18
C GLN A 335 -1.71 -1.26 -33.89
N LEU A 336 -0.48 -1.39 -33.36
CA LEU A 336 0.00 -2.67 -32.85
C LEU A 336 -0.71 -3.03 -31.53
N PRO A 337 -0.78 -4.32 -31.18
CA PRO A 337 -1.37 -4.75 -29.92
C PRO A 337 -0.60 -4.15 -28.73
N SER A 338 -1.32 -3.94 -27.64
CA SER A 338 -0.72 -3.57 -26.35
C SER A 338 0.00 -4.78 -25.76
N GLU A 339 1.19 -4.56 -25.20
CA GLU A 339 1.97 -5.58 -24.51
C GLU A 339 2.07 -5.25 -23.03
N ARG A 340 2.15 -6.29 -22.18
CA ARG A 340 2.35 -6.11 -20.73
C ARG A 340 3.78 -5.63 -20.48
N THR A 341 3.91 -4.46 -19.84
CA THR A 341 5.19 -3.82 -19.55
C THR A 341 5.56 -3.88 -18.07
N GLY A 342 4.62 -4.26 -17.21
CA GLY A 342 4.92 -4.36 -15.79
C GLY A 342 3.73 -4.75 -14.92
N THR A 343 3.97 -4.63 -13.62
CA THR A 343 2.99 -4.88 -12.56
C THR A 343 2.95 -3.67 -11.62
N PHE A 344 1.75 -3.23 -11.30
CA PHE A 344 1.46 -2.10 -10.44
C PHE A 344 0.66 -2.57 -9.24
N MET A 345 1.00 -2.09 -8.03
CA MET A 345 0.25 -2.38 -6.80
C MET A 345 -0.22 -1.09 -6.13
N VAL A 346 -1.51 -1.02 -5.84
CA VAL A 346 -2.14 0.10 -5.14
C VAL A 346 -1.77 0.06 -3.66
N PHE A 347 -1.29 1.19 -3.11
CA PHE A 347 -1.05 1.33 -1.68
C PHE A 347 -1.91 2.42 -1.02
N LYS A 348 -2.44 3.36 -1.79
CA LYS A 348 -3.29 4.44 -1.27
C LYS A 348 -4.36 4.80 -2.29
N THR A 349 -5.63 4.87 -1.84
CA THR A 349 -6.77 5.09 -2.72
C THR A 349 -7.53 6.34 -2.28
N PHE A 350 -7.93 7.15 -3.26
CA PHE A 350 -8.84 8.26 -3.13
C PHE A 350 -10.10 7.97 -3.94
N ASP A 351 -11.07 8.87 -3.96
CA ASP A 351 -12.34 8.67 -4.67
C ASP A 351 -12.16 8.29 -6.15
N ASN A 352 -11.39 9.07 -6.89
CA ASN A 352 -11.27 8.97 -8.36
C ASN A 352 -9.86 8.59 -8.82
N ILE A 353 -8.88 8.52 -7.93
CA ILE A 353 -7.49 8.21 -8.24
C ILE A 353 -6.89 7.31 -7.19
N SER A 354 -5.83 6.60 -7.55
CA SER A 354 -5.04 5.82 -6.61
C SER A 354 -3.56 6.03 -6.83
N TYR A 355 -2.82 5.92 -5.76
CA TYR A 355 -1.37 5.82 -5.77
C TYR A 355 -0.95 4.37 -5.69
N GLY A 356 0.02 4.02 -6.45
CA GLY A 356 0.63 2.70 -6.37
C GLY A 356 2.08 2.71 -6.75
N LEU A 357 2.70 1.58 -6.50
CA LEU A 357 4.09 1.31 -6.74
C LEU A 357 4.23 0.41 -7.96
N ILE A 358 5.16 0.71 -8.85
CA ILE A 358 5.55 -0.21 -9.90
C ILE A 358 6.38 -1.34 -9.25
N MET A 359 5.77 -2.50 -9.12
CA MET A 359 6.39 -3.65 -8.48
C MET A 359 7.37 -4.36 -9.40
N GLU A 360 7.12 -4.31 -10.69
CA GLU A 360 7.96 -4.88 -11.73
C GLU A 360 7.81 -4.07 -13.02
N ALA A 361 8.94 -3.82 -13.70
CA ALA A 361 8.99 -3.24 -15.03
C ALA A 361 9.79 -4.20 -15.93
N THR A 362 9.11 -4.83 -16.87
CA THR A 362 9.73 -5.73 -17.87
C THR A 362 10.10 -4.97 -19.14
N ASN A 363 9.47 -3.82 -19.35
CA ASN A 363 9.74 -2.91 -20.45
C ASN A 363 9.55 -1.46 -19.96
N VAL A 364 9.77 -0.49 -20.84
CA VAL A 364 9.63 0.95 -20.52
C VAL A 364 8.17 1.28 -20.25
N ILE A 365 7.88 1.81 -19.05
CA ILE A 365 6.57 2.31 -18.64
C ILE A 365 6.56 3.84 -18.79
N ARG A 366 5.44 4.41 -19.21
CA ARG A 366 5.25 5.86 -19.42
C ARG A 366 3.92 6.35 -18.85
N VAL A 367 3.85 7.65 -18.60
CA VAL A 367 2.58 8.33 -18.38
C VAL A 367 1.70 8.14 -19.63
N GLY A 368 0.45 7.74 -19.43
CA GLY A 368 -0.50 7.37 -20.49
C GLY A 368 -0.68 5.87 -20.71
N ASP A 369 0.25 5.03 -20.21
CA ASP A 369 0.11 3.59 -20.29
C ASP A 369 -1.13 3.10 -19.53
N LYS A 370 -1.71 2.02 -20.02
CA LYS A 370 -2.94 1.46 -19.47
C LYS A 370 -2.65 0.61 -18.23
N ILE A 371 -3.61 0.58 -17.34
CA ILE A 371 -3.67 -0.39 -16.24
C ILE A 371 -4.93 -1.23 -16.39
N GLU A 372 -4.80 -2.55 -16.26
CA GLU A 372 -5.90 -3.51 -16.37
C GLU A 372 -5.75 -4.61 -15.30
N ASN A 373 -6.80 -5.40 -15.08
CA ASN A 373 -6.69 -6.56 -14.20
C ASN A 373 -5.56 -7.49 -14.66
N PRO A 374 -4.83 -8.15 -13.75
CA PRO A 374 -3.65 -8.95 -14.03
C PRO A 374 -3.96 -10.22 -14.82
#